data_965f340271337f65e2088a5f291ef04f
#
_entry.id   965f340271337f65e2088a5f291ef04f
#
_cell.length_a   1.000
_cell.length_b   1.000
_cell.length_c   1.000
_cell.angle_alpha   90.00
_cell.angle_beta   90.00
_cell.angle_gamma   90.00
#
_symmetry.space_group_name_H-M   'P 1'
#
loop_
_entity.id
_entity.type
_entity.pdbx_description
1 polymer ?
#
loop_
_entity_poly.entity_id
_entity_poly.type
_entity_poly.pdbx_seq_one_letter_code
_entity_poly.pdbx_strand_id
1 'polypeptide(L)'
;MALLEVNDLRTHFRTDDGIVKAVDGVNFTVEKGQTLGIVGESGCGKSVTCLTIMGLNPKRTSIISGEALFKGEDLLSMSQRRLREIRGDDIAMIFQDPMTSLNPVHKIGKQLVEAVMLHRDVTKAGARARAVDLLRAVGIPRPERRFEDYPHQFSGGMRQRVMIAMALINDPDLLIADEPTTALDVTTQAQILRMMKQLQREFGSAIVMITHDLGVVAETADDVIVMYASKVVERATVDEIFSRPRMPYTWGLLGSLPRLDADVDRLVQIAGQPPSLLTPPNGCRFHPRCPYVMNICRTEEPRLAPVPGADGHLQRCHLDEETKQREAAKLLAATLADAS
;
A
#
# COMPACT_ATOMS: atom_id res chain seq x y z
N MET A 1 -17.65 -6.33 -11.06
CA MET A 1 -16.71 -5.70 -12.01
C MET A 1 -15.73 -4.95 -11.15
N ALA A 2 -14.46 -5.32 -11.23
CA ALA A 2 -13.45 -4.72 -10.39
C ALA A 2 -13.40 -3.19 -10.60
N LEU A 3 -13.12 -2.45 -9.53
CA LEU A 3 -12.94 -1.00 -9.58
C LEU A 3 -11.61 -0.64 -10.22
N LEU A 4 -10.56 -1.37 -9.85
CA LEU A 4 -9.22 -1.26 -10.40
C LEU A 4 -8.70 -2.65 -10.80
N GLU A 5 -8.19 -2.77 -12.03
CA GLU A 5 -7.53 -3.98 -12.53
C GLU A 5 -6.14 -3.62 -13.02
N VAL A 6 -5.12 -4.28 -12.48
CA VAL A 6 -3.72 -4.07 -12.86
C VAL A 6 -3.18 -5.35 -13.48
N ASN A 7 -2.73 -5.26 -14.72
CA ASN A 7 -2.31 -6.39 -15.54
C ASN A 7 -0.88 -6.20 -16.06
N ASP A 8 0.01 -7.12 -15.69
CA ASP A 8 1.44 -7.16 -16.08
C ASP A 8 2.14 -5.80 -15.97
N LEU A 9 1.82 -5.04 -14.90
CA LEU A 9 2.36 -3.70 -14.72
C LEU A 9 3.87 -3.75 -14.51
N ARG A 10 4.58 -2.99 -15.34
CA ARG A 10 6.03 -2.84 -15.27
C ARG A 10 6.40 -1.37 -15.25
N THR A 11 7.33 -1.04 -14.36
CA THR A 11 7.93 0.30 -14.28
C THR A 11 9.41 0.15 -14.05
N HIS A 12 10.17 0.49 -15.09
CA HIS A 12 11.62 0.50 -15.04
C HIS A 12 12.13 1.94 -15.15
N PHE A 13 13.24 2.24 -14.48
CA PHE A 13 13.86 3.56 -14.54
C PHE A 13 15.23 3.49 -15.21
N ARG A 14 15.46 4.41 -16.15
CA ARG A 14 16.80 4.64 -16.71
C ARG A 14 17.60 5.45 -15.71
N THR A 15 18.74 4.92 -15.30
CA THR A 15 19.75 5.59 -14.47
C THR A 15 21.09 5.55 -15.17
N ASP A 16 22.07 6.30 -14.67
CA ASP A 16 23.44 6.30 -15.22
C ASP A 16 24.10 4.92 -15.11
N ASP A 17 23.72 4.13 -14.10
CA ASP A 17 24.25 2.78 -13.86
C ASP A 17 23.51 1.68 -14.63
N GLY A 18 22.39 2.00 -15.31
CA GLY A 18 21.59 1.05 -16.07
C GLY A 18 20.08 1.15 -15.83
N ILE A 19 19.37 0.04 -16.05
CA ILE A 19 17.90 -0.01 -15.93
C ILE A 19 17.51 -0.66 -14.60
N VAL A 20 16.93 0.13 -13.70
CA VAL A 20 16.36 -0.34 -12.43
C VAL A 20 14.94 -0.85 -12.67
N LYS A 21 14.70 -2.14 -12.41
CA LYS A 21 13.38 -2.80 -12.56
C LYS A 21 12.55 -2.63 -11.30
N ALA A 22 11.99 -1.45 -11.08
CA ALA A 22 11.30 -1.11 -9.83
C ALA A 22 9.95 -1.84 -9.66
N VAL A 23 9.23 -2.12 -10.74
CA VAL A 23 8.01 -2.95 -10.79
C VAL A 23 8.14 -3.86 -12.01
N ASP A 24 7.90 -5.16 -11.86
CA ASP A 24 8.19 -6.12 -12.93
C ASP A 24 7.14 -7.24 -13.00
N GLY A 25 6.02 -6.95 -13.65
CA GLY A 25 4.93 -7.90 -13.88
C GLY A 25 4.01 -8.06 -12.68
N VAL A 26 3.53 -6.93 -12.12
CA VAL A 26 2.58 -6.91 -11.00
C VAL A 26 1.16 -7.03 -11.54
N ASN A 27 0.37 -7.93 -10.90
CA ASN A 27 -1.03 -8.17 -11.23
C ASN A 27 -1.87 -8.16 -9.95
N PHE A 28 -2.97 -7.41 -9.95
CA PHE A 28 -3.97 -7.43 -8.90
C PHE A 28 -5.27 -6.76 -9.32
N THR A 29 -6.32 -7.00 -8.53
CA THR A 29 -7.63 -6.36 -8.66
C THR A 29 -8.05 -5.78 -7.33
N VAL A 30 -8.86 -4.71 -7.38
CA VAL A 30 -9.50 -4.11 -6.21
C VAL A 30 -10.98 -3.95 -6.51
N GLU A 31 -11.83 -4.49 -5.67
CA GLU A 31 -13.27 -4.33 -5.76
C GLU A 31 -13.73 -3.05 -5.04
N LYS A 32 -14.93 -2.57 -5.37
CA LYS A 32 -15.51 -1.40 -4.71
C LYS A 32 -15.68 -1.66 -3.20
N GLY A 33 -15.26 -0.72 -2.38
CA GLY A 33 -15.34 -0.82 -0.92
C GLY A 33 -14.34 -1.77 -0.27
N GLN A 34 -13.48 -2.45 -1.07
CA GLN A 34 -12.46 -3.37 -0.58
C GLN A 34 -11.21 -2.62 -0.11
N THR A 35 -10.53 -3.16 0.90
CA THR A 35 -9.17 -2.74 1.27
C THR A 35 -8.15 -3.78 0.82
N LEU A 36 -7.27 -3.41 -0.09
CA LEU A 36 -6.12 -4.21 -0.51
C LEU A 36 -4.86 -3.74 0.22
N GLY A 37 -4.24 -4.61 1.02
CA GLY A 37 -2.93 -4.38 1.63
C GLY A 37 -1.80 -4.74 0.67
N ILE A 38 -0.82 -3.86 0.49
CA ILE A 38 0.42 -4.15 -0.26
C ILE A 38 1.58 -4.06 0.73
N VAL A 39 2.21 -5.20 1.04
CA VAL A 39 3.28 -5.31 2.03
C VAL A 39 4.59 -5.79 1.43
N GLY A 40 5.68 -5.53 2.13
CA GLY A 40 7.04 -5.97 1.76
C GLY A 40 8.10 -5.00 2.26
N GLU A 41 9.37 -5.41 2.18
CA GLU A 41 10.51 -4.58 2.59
C GLU A 41 10.60 -3.27 1.81
N SER A 42 11.31 -2.28 2.38
CA SER A 42 11.57 -1.00 1.69
C SER A 42 12.28 -1.23 0.35
N GLY A 43 11.93 -0.44 -0.66
CA GLY A 43 12.52 -0.55 -2.00
C GLY A 43 12.00 -1.70 -2.86
N CYS A 44 11.04 -2.53 -2.41
CA CYS A 44 10.53 -3.65 -3.23
C CYS A 44 9.54 -3.24 -4.34
N GLY A 45 9.22 -1.95 -4.49
CA GLY A 45 8.40 -1.43 -5.60
C GLY A 45 6.97 -1.00 -5.24
N LYS A 46 6.53 -1.08 -3.98
CA LYS A 46 5.16 -0.75 -3.52
C LYS A 46 4.71 0.65 -3.95
N SER A 47 5.41 1.68 -3.47
CA SER A 47 5.08 3.08 -3.78
C SER A 47 5.19 3.37 -5.29
N VAL A 48 6.18 2.78 -5.97
CA VAL A 48 6.34 2.94 -7.42
C VAL A 48 5.16 2.37 -8.18
N THR A 49 4.59 1.23 -7.73
CA THR A 49 3.36 0.65 -8.32
C THR A 49 2.22 1.66 -8.27
N CYS A 50 1.97 2.26 -7.12
CA CYS A 50 0.89 3.25 -6.95
C CYS A 50 1.16 4.56 -7.69
N LEU A 51 2.41 5.06 -7.67
CA LEU A 51 2.79 6.24 -8.45
C LEU A 51 2.64 6.00 -9.97
N THR A 52 2.84 4.75 -10.43
CA THR A 52 2.62 4.39 -11.84
C THR A 52 1.14 4.44 -12.18
N ILE A 53 0.27 3.85 -11.38
CA ILE A 53 -1.19 3.89 -11.54
C ILE A 53 -1.67 5.34 -11.57
N MET A 54 -1.14 6.18 -10.67
CA MET A 54 -1.42 7.61 -10.62
C MET A 54 -0.78 8.41 -11.77
N GLY A 55 0.08 7.81 -12.62
CA GLY A 55 0.80 8.52 -13.67
C GLY A 55 1.73 9.63 -13.16
N LEU A 56 2.31 9.47 -11.95
CA LEU A 56 3.15 10.45 -11.26
C LEU A 56 4.65 10.19 -11.43
N ASN A 57 5.05 9.10 -12.05
CA ASN A 57 6.47 8.81 -12.30
C ASN A 57 7.09 9.82 -13.29
N PRO A 58 8.40 10.14 -13.13
CA PRO A 58 9.11 11.05 -14.02
C PRO A 58 9.14 10.51 -15.46
N LYS A 59 8.47 11.18 -16.41
CA LYS A 59 8.31 10.72 -17.80
C LYS A 59 9.63 10.51 -18.54
N ARG A 60 10.70 11.26 -18.20
CA ARG A 60 11.98 11.21 -18.90
C ARG A 60 12.77 9.92 -18.63
N THR A 61 12.63 9.38 -17.43
CA THR A 61 13.43 8.24 -16.95
C THR A 61 12.64 6.96 -16.86
N SER A 62 11.29 7.01 -16.77
CA SER A 62 10.46 5.81 -16.63
C SER A 62 10.15 5.16 -17.96
N ILE A 63 10.21 3.82 -17.97
CA ILE A 63 9.73 2.93 -19.04
C ILE A 63 8.58 2.15 -18.42
N ILE A 64 7.36 2.41 -18.89
CA ILE A 64 6.13 1.84 -18.30
C ILE A 64 5.46 0.95 -19.37
N SER A 65 4.97 -0.22 -18.94
CA SER A 65 4.16 -1.14 -19.75
C SER A 65 3.19 -1.92 -18.88
N GLY A 66 2.26 -2.64 -19.52
CA GLY A 66 1.13 -3.29 -18.90
C GLY A 66 -0.11 -2.42 -18.97
N GLU A 67 -1.11 -2.70 -18.12
CA GLU A 67 -2.38 -2.00 -18.07
C GLU A 67 -2.78 -1.70 -16.62
N ALA A 68 -3.49 -0.59 -16.41
CA ALA A 68 -4.13 -0.23 -15.14
C ALA A 68 -5.53 0.30 -15.44
N LEU A 69 -6.52 -0.58 -15.44
CA LEU A 69 -7.91 -0.26 -15.79
C LEU A 69 -8.66 0.20 -14.55
N PHE A 70 -9.05 1.46 -14.52
CA PHE A 70 -9.92 2.03 -13.49
C PHE A 70 -11.30 2.26 -14.08
N LYS A 71 -12.33 1.61 -13.53
CA LYS A 71 -13.68 1.60 -14.10
C LYS A 71 -13.70 1.23 -15.60
N GLY A 72 -12.77 0.38 -16.04
CA GLY A 72 -12.61 -0.06 -17.43
C GLY A 72 -11.82 0.90 -18.34
N GLU A 73 -11.35 2.06 -17.86
CA GLU A 73 -10.51 2.99 -18.61
C GLU A 73 -9.03 2.80 -18.22
N ASP A 74 -8.12 2.62 -19.18
CA ASP A 74 -6.69 2.43 -18.91
C ASP A 74 -5.98 3.73 -18.55
N LEU A 75 -5.61 3.86 -17.27
CA LEU A 75 -4.92 5.03 -16.70
C LEU A 75 -3.55 5.29 -17.34
N LEU A 76 -2.86 4.24 -17.83
CA LEU A 76 -1.50 4.38 -18.39
C LEU A 76 -1.52 5.03 -19.75
N SER A 77 -2.59 4.83 -20.52
CA SER A 77 -2.78 5.38 -21.87
C SER A 77 -3.48 6.74 -21.88
N MET A 78 -4.03 7.18 -20.73
CA MET A 78 -4.77 8.44 -20.63
C MET A 78 -3.93 9.68 -20.89
N SER A 79 -4.57 10.70 -21.49
CA SER A 79 -3.98 12.03 -21.63
C SER A 79 -3.76 12.67 -20.26
N GLN A 80 -2.78 13.58 -20.15
CA GLN A 80 -2.54 14.33 -18.90
C GLN A 80 -3.72 15.21 -18.47
N ARG A 81 -4.57 15.61 -19.42
CA ARG A 81 -5.80 16.35 -19.12
C ARG A 81 -6.77 15.43 -18.39
N ARG A 82 -7.04 14.23 -18.94
CA ARG A 82 -7.97 13.25 -18.33
C ARG A 82 -7.47 12.78 -16.96
N LEU A 83 -6.17 12.50 -16.81
CA LEU A 83 -5.58 12.14 -15.53
C LEU A 83 -5.74 13.23 -14.47
N ARG A 84 -5.70 14.53 -14.84
CA ARG A 84 -5.95 15.63 -13.90
C ARG A 84 -7.41 15.73 -13.46
N GLU A 85 -8.33 15.34 -14.32
CA GLU A 85 -9.77 15.28 -14.00
C GLU A 85 -10.05 14.17 -12.96
N ILE A 86 -9.40 13.01 -13.10
CA ILE A 86 -9.57 11.84 -12.22
C ILE A 86 -8.85 12.02 -10.87
N ARG A 87 -7.63 12.60 -10.89
CA ARG A 87 -6.82 12.77 -9.68
C ARG A 87 -7.43 13.78 -8.74
N GLY A 88 -7.67 13.36 -7.48
CA GLY A 88 -8.28 14.18 -6.45
C GLY A 88 -9.82 14.20 -6.48
N ASP A 89 -10.43 13.61 -7.50
CA ASP A 89 -11.88 13.38 -7.58
C ASP A 89 -12.18 11.88 -7.48
N ASP A 90 -11.99 11.11 -8.55
CA ASP A 90 -12.25 9.66 -8.58
C ASP A 90 -11.18 8.85 -7.84
N ILE A 91 -9.90 9.23 -7.95
CA ILE A 91 -8.77 8.58 -7.30
C ILE A 91 -7.98 9.61 -6.50
N ALA A 92 -7.84 9.37 -5.20
CA ALA A 92 -7.01 10.20 -4.33
C ALA A 92 -5.82 9.43 -3.77
N MET A 93 -4.76 10.16 -3.36
CA MET A 93 -3.56 9.57 -2.79
C MET A 93 -3.12 10.31 -1.52
N ILE A 94 -2.84 9.54 -0.47
CA ILE A 94 -2.14 9.98 0.72
C ILE A 94 -0.67 9.60 0.54
N PHE A 95 0.22 10.57 0.53
CA PHE A 95 1.66 10.36 0.39
C PHE A 95 2.31 10.07 1.75
N GLN A 96 3.46 9.40 1.72
CA GLN A 96 4.19 8.97 2.89
C GLN A 96 4.60 10.11 3.84
N ASP A 97 4.97 11.29 3.29
CA ASP A 97 5.42 12.42 4.10
C ASP A 97 4.40 13.58 4.14
N PRO A 98 3.79 13.81 5.33
CA PRO A 98 2.87 14.94 5.54
C PRO A 98 3.53 16.32 5.39
N MET A 99 4.84 16.40 5.58
CA MET A 99 5.54 17.68 5.53
C MET A 99 5.70 18.21 4.12
N THR A 100 5.77 17.32 3.13
CA THR A 100 5.89 17.67 1.72
C THR A 100 4.54 17.80 1.01
N SER A 101 3.48 17.22 1.59
CA SER A 101 2.14 17.18 0.98
C SER A 101 1.31 18.44 1.24
N LEU A 102 1.51 19.10 2.39
CA LEU A 102 0.84 20.36 2.72
C LEU A 102 1.74 21.55 2.40
N ASN A 103 1.21 22.51 1.64
CA ASN A 103 1.95 23.75 1.35
C ASN A 103 2.10 24.61 2.62
N PRO A 104 3.32 24.82 3.15
CA PRO A 104 3.53 25.45 4.45
C PRO A 104 3.17 26.95 4.47
N VAL A 105 3.12 27.62 3.31
CA VAL A 105 2.82 29.05 3.20
C VAL A 105 1.34 29.33 2.95
N HIS A 106 0.49 28.30 2.87
CA HIS A 106 -0.94 28.44 2.73
C HIS A 106 -1.69 27.89 3.94
N LYS A 107 -2.76 28.61 4.34
CA LYS A 107 -3.67 28.13 5.38
C LYS A 107 -4.30 26.80 5.00
N ILE A 108 -4.56 25.94 5.98
CA ILE A 108 -5.21 24.63 5.79
C ILE A 108 -6.53 24.78 5.03
N GLY A 109 -7.40 25.70 5.47
CA GLY A 109 -8.69 25.90 4.85
C GLY A 109 -8.61 26.35 3.39
N LYS A 110 -7.58 27.16 3.02
CA LYS A 110 -7.39 27.56 1.62
C LYS A 110 -7.09 26.35 0.74
N GLN A 111 -6.23 25.43 1.20
CA GLN A 111 -5.83 24.22 0.47
C GLN A 111 -7.02 23.26 0.29
N LEU A 112 -7.82 23.07 1.34
CA LEU A 112 -9.01 22.22 1.29
C LEU A 112 -10.09 22.81 0.34
N VAL A 113 -10.35 24.12 0.42
CA VAL A 113 -11.32 24.80 -0.47
C VAL A 113 -10.88 24.72 -1.93
N GLU A 114 -9.59 24.89 -2.21
CA GLU A 114 -9.02 24.77 -3.55
C GLU A 114 -9.24 23.35 -4.10
N ALA A 115 -8.99 22.29 -3.30
CA ALA A 115 -9.21 20.91 -3.69
C ALA A 115 -10.68 20.62 -4.04
N VAL A 116 -11.64 21.21 -3.30
CA VAL A 116 -13.07 21.09 -3.65
C VAL A 116 -13.41 21.82 -4.94
N MET A 117 -13.03 23.09 -5.05
CA MET A 117 -13.41 23.94 -6.17
C MET A 117 -12.76 23.55 -7.49
N LEU A 118 -11.68 22.75 -7.44
CA LEU A 118 -11.03 22.23 -8.64
C LEU A 118 -11.91 21.20 -9.37
N HIS A 119 -12.74 20.45 -8.63
CA HIS A 119 -13.49 19.30 -9.12
C HIS A 119 -15.02 19.47 -9.00
N ARG A 120 -15.49 20.39 -8.15
CA ARG A 120 -16.90 20.58 -7.86
C ARG A 120 -17.35 21.98 -8.21
N ASP A 121 -18.48 22.09 -8.91
CA ASP A 121 -19.13 23.38 -9.17
C ASP A 121 -19.94 23.82 -7.96
N VAL A 122 -19.25 24.39 -6.99
CA VAL A 122 -19.84 24.85 -5.71
C VAL A 122 -19.37 26.26 -5.37
N THR A 123 -20.17 26.98 -4.59
CA THR A 123 -19.73 28.28 -4.07
C THR A 123 -18.59 28.15 -3.08
N LYS A 124 -17.79 29.20 -2.93
CA LYS A 124 -16.71 29.23 -1.93
C LYS A 124 -17.22 28.98 -0.49
N ALA A 125 -18.44 29.45 -0.19
CA ALA A 125 -19.08 29.18 1.10
C ALA A 125 -19.41 27.67 1.27
N GLY A 126 -19.95 27.04 0.23
CA GLY A 126 -20.21 25.59 0.23
C GLY A 126 -18.93 24.77 0.36
N ALA A 127 -17.87 25.12 -0.39
CA ALA A 127 -16.57 24.48 -0.27
C ALA A 127 -15.97 24.63 1.14
N ARG A 128 -16.13 25.83 1.77
CA ARG A 128 -15.70 26.06 3.16
C ARG A 128 -16.46 25.18 4.15
N ALA A 129 -17.79 25.11 4.02
CA ALA A 129 -18.63 24.28 4.89
C ALA A 129 -18.17 22.81 4.83
N ARG A 130 -18.03 22.25 3.60
CA ARG A 130 -17.54 20.88 3.39
C ARG A 130 -16.16 20.65 4.00
N ALA A 131 -15.21 21.58 3.82
CA ALA A 131 -13.87 21.48 4.39
C ALA A 131 -13.91 21.45 5.93
N VAL A 132 -14.75 22.29 6.56
CA VAL A 132 -14.92 22.30 8.03
C VAL A 132 -15.56 21.02 8.52
N ASP A 133 -16.57 20.49 7.81
CA ASP A 133 -17.25 19.25 8.18
C ASP A 133 -16.28 18.07 8.11
N LEU A 134 -15.43 18.01 7.07
CA LEU A 134 -14.46 16.94 6.95
C LEU A 134 -13.32 17.07 7.97
N LEU A 135 -12.86 18.29 8.29
CA LEU A 135 -11.92 18.48 9.41
C LEU A 135 -12.51 18.00 10.74
N ARG A 136 -13.81 18.14 10.94
CA ARG A 136 -14.53 17.61 12.10
C ARG A 136 -14.57 16.09 12.07
N ALA A 137 -14.91 15.49 10.93
CA ALA A 137 -14.96 14.04 10.73
C ALA A 137 -13.62 13.35 10.99
N VAL A 138 -12.49 13.96 10.57
CA VAL A 138 -11.14 13.45 10.88
C VAL A 138 -10.66 13.78 12.29
N GLY A 139 -11.51 14.39 13.13
CA GLY A 139 -11.22 14.65 14.54
C GLY A 139 -10.26 15.82 14.80
N ILE A 140 -10.23 16.84 13.95
CA ILE A 140 -9.52 18.10 14.23
C ILE A 140 -10.34 18.91 15.24
N PRO A 141 -9.78 19.28 16.42
CA PRO A 141 -10.50 20.03 17.43
C PRO A 141 -10.72 21.49 16.96
N ARG A 142 -11.93 22.04 17.19
CA ARG A 142 -12.31 23.40 16.79
C ARG A 142 -12.02 23.67 15.30
N PRO A 143 -12.62 22.91 14.37
CA PRO A 143 -12.26 22.91 12.95
C PRO A 143 -12.46 24.29 12.30
N GLU A 144 -13.46 25.07 12.71
CA GLU A 144 -13.73 26.42 12.20
C GLU A 144 -12.54 27.38 12.46
N ARG A 145 -11.91 27.27 13.63
CA ARG A 145 -10.72 28.06 13.98
C ARG A 145 -9.49 27.50 13.25
N ARG A 146 -9.28 26.18 13.33
CA ARG A 146 -8.13 25.49 12.73
C ARG A 146 -8.08 25.62 11.20
N PHE A 147 -9.21 25.85 10.56
CA PHE A 147 -9.30 26.18 9.14
C PHE A 147 -8.44 27.39 8.75
N GLU A 148 -8.27 28.37 9.65
CA GLU A 148 -7.47 29.58 9.41
C GLU A 148 -5.99 29.43 9.78
N ASP A 149 -5.61 28.29 10.35
CA ASP A 149 -4.23 28.03 10.80
C ASP A 149 -3.36 27.50 9.62
N TYR A 150 -2.05 27.60 9.80
CA TYR A 150 -1.04 27.10 8.86
C TYR A 150 -0.55 25.69 9.26
N PRO A 151 0.01 24.88 8.33
CA PRO A 151 0.49 23.53 8.63
C PRO A 151 1.47 23.43 9.80
N HIS A 152 2.36 24.40 9.97
CA HIS A 152 3.35 24.41 11.06
C HIS A 152 2.71 24.55 12.46
N GLN A 153 1.46 25.00 12.56
CA GLN A 153 0.71 25.15 13.81
C GLN A 153 0.01 23.83 14.23
N PHE A 154 0.15 22.76 13.44
CA PHE A 154 -0.44 21.45 13.68
C PHE A 154 0.65 20.46 14.14
N SER A 155 0.27 19.54 15.06
CA SER A 155 1.12 18.39 15.39
C SER A 155 1.23 17.43 14.20
N GLY A 156 2.18 16.46 14.25
CA GLY A 156 2.34 15.46 13.20
C GLY A 156 1.05 14.69 12.91
N GLY A 157 0.40 14.15 13.95
CA GLY A 157 -0.87 13.45 13.81
C GLY A 157 -2.03 14.34 13.30
N MET A 158 -2.04 15.63 13.65
CA MET A 158 -3.04 16.57 13.10
C MET A 158 -2.79 16.85 11.62
N ARG A 159 -1.53 16.99 11.17
CA ARG A 159 -1.21 17.15 9.75
C ARG A 159 -1.62 15.93 8.95
N GLN A 160 -1.38 14.73 9.50
CA GLN A 160 -1.82 13.47 8.90
C GLN A 160 -3.35 13.44 8.72
N ARG A 161 -4.11 13.82 9.74
CA ARG A 161 -5.59 13.93 9.67
C ARG A 161 -6.04 14.93 8.62
N VAL A 162 -5.35 16.06 8.48
CA VAL A 162 -5.63 17.05 7.43
C VAL A 162 -5.35 16.49 6.04
N MET A 163 -4.26 15.74 5.85
CA MET A 163 -3.99 15.08 4.56
C MET A 163 -5.06 14.06 4.20
N ILE A 164 -5.50 13.26 5.16
CA ILE A 164 -6.60 12.31 4.97
C ILE A 164 -7.89 13.06 4.60
N ALA A 165 -8.19 14.17 5.29
CA ALA A 165 -9.31 15.04 4.94
C ALA A 165 -9.18 15.57 3.50
N MET A 166 -8.00 16.03 3.11
CA MET A 166 -7.76 16.53 1.76
C MET A 166 -7.95 15.44 0.69
N ALA A 167 -7.48 14.23 0.96
CA ALA A 167 -7.65 13.10 0.04
C ALA A 167 -9.12 12.68 -0.11
N LEU A 168 -9.91 12.74 0.96
CA LEU A 168 -11.31 12.32 0.97
C LEU A 168 -12.31 13.44 0.62
N ILE A 169 -11.85 14.67 0.35
CA ILE A 169 -12.73 15.84 0.27
C ILE A 169 -13.73 15.79 -0.90
N ASN A 170 -13.40 15.02 -1.94
CA ASN A 170 -14.25 14.82 -3.11
C ASN A 170 -14.90 13.43 -3.17
N ASP A 171 -14.94 12.67 -2.06
CA ASP A 171 -15.51 11.31 -1.96
C ASP A 171 -14.97 10.38 -3.06
N PRO A 172 -13.63 10.13 -3.12
CA PRO A 172 -13.03 9.34 -4.17
C PRO A 172 -13.51 7.88 -4.11
N ASP A 173 -13.70 7.25 -5.28
CA ASP A 173 -14.01 5.81 -5.35
C ASP A 173 -12.80 4.95 -4.93
N LEU A 174 -11.57 5.44 -5.17
CA LEU A 174 -10.32 4.78 -4.81
C LEU A 174 -9.41 5.70 -4.00
N LEU A 175 -9.02 5.28 -2.82
CA LEU A 175 -7.99 5.92 -2.00
C LEU A 175 -6.72 5.08 -2.00
N ILE A 176 -5.61 5.63 -2.45
CA ILE A 176 -4.28 5.03 -2.33
C ILE A 176 -3.60 5.66 -1.10
N ALA A 177 -3.24 4.86 -0.11
CA ALA A 177 -2.59 5.30 1.11
C ALA A 177 -1.18 4.71 1.20
N ASP A 178 -0.16 5.54 0.91
CA ASP A 178 1.24 5.15 0.94
C ASP A 178 1.84 5.44 2.32
N GLU A 179 1.98 4.40 3.13
CA GLU A 179 2.49 4.43 4.51
C GLU A 179 1.82 5.53 5.38
N PRO A 180 0.49 5.56 5.47
CA PRO A 180 -0.25 6.70 6.04
C PRO A 180 -0.03 6.89 7.54
N THR A 181 0.64 5.98 8.22
CA THR A 181 0.87 6.03 9.67
C THR A 181 2.36 6.02 10.05
N THR A 182 3.26 6.03 9.07
CA THR A 182 4.70 6.07 9.31
C THR A 182 5.07 7.34 10.09
N ALA A 183 5.98 7.20 11.06
CA ALA A 183 6.42 8.25 11.98
C ALA A 183 5.37 8.77 13.00
N LEU A 184 4.29 7.99 13.23
CA LEU A 184 3.34 8.25 14.30
C LEU A 184 3.56 7.28 15.47
N ASP A 185 3.20 7.71 16.68
CA ASP A 185 3.15 6.80 17.83
C ASP A 185 2.01 5.79 17.67
N VAL A 186 2.13 4.63 18.32
CA VAL A 186 1.20 3.49 18.21
C VAL A 186 -0.25 3.88 18.49
N THR A 187 -0.48 4.76 19.46
CA THR A 187 -1.83 5.20 19.84
C THR A 187 -2.45 6.05 18.73
N THR A 188 -1.68 7.00 18.19
CA THR A 188 -2.11 7.87 17.08
C THR A 188 -2.31 7.05 15.82
N GLN A 189 -1.43 6.08 15.52
CA GLN A 189 -1.58 5.14 14.40
C GLN A 189 -2.92 4.40 14.47
N ALA A 190 -3.22 3.74 15.60
CA ALA A 190 -4.48 3.02 15.78
C ALA A 190 -5.72 3.92 15.64
N GLN A 191 -5.66 5.18 16.11
CA GLN A 191 -6.74 6.14 15.93
C GLN A 191 -6.95 6.51 14.46
N ILE A 192 -5.87 6.73 13.71
CA ILE A 192 -5.94 7.06 12.28
C ILE A 192 -6.50 5.89 11.47
N LEU A 193 -6.05 4.67 11.72
CA LEU A 193 -6.55 3.48 11.01
C LEU A 193 -8.05 3.26 11.25
N ARG A 194 -8.50 3.36 12.50
CA ARG A 194 -9.95 3.28 12.82
C ARG A 194 -10.76 4.36 12.12
N MET A 195 -10.25 5.60 12.11
CA MET A 195 -10.89 6.72 11.41
C MET A 195 -10.94 6.46 9.90
N MET A 196 -9.87 6.00 9.27
CA MET A 196 -9.86 5.66 7.84
C MET A 196 -10.87 4.56 7.53
N LYS A 197 -10.96 3.51 8.34
CA LYS A 197 -11.93 2.41 8.17
C LYS A 197 -13.39 2.90 8.36
N GLN A 198 -13.63 3.84 9.28
CA GLN A 198 -14.95 4.47 9.43
C GLN A 198 -15.32 5.29 8.19
N LEU A 199 -14.42 6.16 7.73
CA LEU A 199 -14.65 7.01 6.56
C LEU A 199 -14.78 6.18 5.27
N GLN A 200 -14.02 5.09 5.12
CA GLN A 200 -14.20 4.13 4.03
C GLN A 200 -15.63 3.61 3.95
N ARG A 201 -16.19 3.18 5.09
CA ARG A 201 -17.57 2.67 5.15
C ARG A 201 -18.60 3.77 4.85
N GLU A 202 -18.34 4.98 5.30
CA GLU A 202 -19.23 6.12 5.11
C GLU A 202 -19.27 6.56 3.65
N PHE A 203 -18.12 6.64 2.98
CA PHE A 203 -17.99 7.09 1.58
C PHE A 203 -18.05 5.94 0.56
N GLY A 204 -17.89 4.69 1.00
CA GLY A 204 -17.88 3.52 0.11
C GLY A 204 -16.65 3.42 -0.78
N SER A 205 -15.56 4.10 -0.44
CA SER A 205 -14.30 4.09 -1.19
C SER A 205 -13.61 2.73 -1.07
N ALA A 206 -12.93 2.28 -2.13
CA ALA A 206 -11.93 1.23 -2.02
C ALA A 206 -10.61 1.82 -1.51
N ILE A 207 -9.79 1.02 -0.82
CA ILE A 207 -8.48 1.47 -0.31
C ILE A 207 -7.37 0.55 -0.82
N VAL A 208 -6.31 1.11 -1.38
CA VAL A 208 -5.01 0.44 -1.55
C VAL A 208 -4.08 0.96 -0.46
N MET A 209 -3.80 0.11 0.54
CA MET A 209 -2.97 0.43 1.70
C MET A 209 -1.56 -0.12 1.51
N ILE A 210 -0.58 0.76 1.35
CA ILE A 210 0.83 0.37 1.33
C ILE A 210 1.38 0.52 2.75
N THR A 211 2.01 -0.52 3.26
CA THR A 211 2.70 -0.48 4.54
C THR A 211 3.79 -1.57 4.62
N HIS A 212 4.74 -1.39 5.51
CA HIS A 212 5.68 -2.44 5.91
C HIS A 212 5.22 -3.12 7.22
N ASP A 213 4.17 -2.61 7.86
CA ASP A 213 3.61 -3.12 9.11
C ASP A 213 2.46 -4.10 8.82
N LEU A 214 2.71 -5.39 9.04
CA LEU A 214 1.71 -6.44 8.88
C LEU A 214 0.59 -6.36 9.94
N GLY A 215 0.84 -5.76 11.11
CA GLY A 215 -0.18 -5.51 12.11
C GLY A 215 -1.26 -4.55 11.60
N VAL A 216 -0.84 -3.50 10.87
CA VAL A 216 -1.76 -2.58 10.19
C VAL A 216 -2.63 -3.32 9.18
N VAL A 217 -2.02 -4.21 8.40
CA VAL A 217 -2.74 -4.99 7.38
C VAL A 217 -3.72 -5.96 8.01
N ALA A 218 -3.32 -6.65 9.08
CA ALA A 218 -4.21 -7.56 9.83
C ALA A 218 -5.49 -6.87 10.34
N GLU A 219 -5.37 -5.60 10.75
CA GLU A 219 -6.51 -4.83 11.26
C GLU A 219 -7.38 -4.25 10.14
N THR A 220 -6.80 -3.92 8.96
CA THR A 220 -7.48 -3.06 8.00
C THR A 220 -7.80 -3.71 6.65
N ALA A 221 -7.02 -4.68 6.19
CA ALA A 221 -7.15 -5.23 4.84
C ALA A 221 -8.14 -6.39 4.75
N ASP A 222 -8.73 -6.54 3.57
CA ASP A 222 -9.53 -7.73 3.18
C ASP A 222 -8.61 -8.72 2.45
N ASP A 223 -7.86 -8.24 1.45
CA ASP A 223 -6.86 -8.99 0.68
C ASP A 223 -5.47 -8.40 0.89
N VAL A 224 -4.45 -9.24 0.73
CA VAL A 224 -3.05 -8.86 0.89
C VAL A 224 -2.21 -9.31 -0.31
N ILE A 225 -1.35 -8.42 -0.77
CA ILE A 225 -0.28 -8.70 -1.72
C ILE A 225 1.05 -8.54 -1.01
N VAL A 226 1.86 -9.58 -1.05
CA VAL A 226 3.24 -9.55 -0.56
C VAL A 226 4.17 -9.31 -1.75
N MET A 227 4.91 -8.21 -1.70
CA MET A 227 5.88 -7.84 -2.74
C MET A 227 7.33 -8.08 -2.26
N TYR A 228 8.13 -8.68 -3.11
CA TYR A 228 9.57 -8.81 -2.92
C TYR A 228 10.33 -8.53 -4.21
N ALA A 229 11.34 -7.67 -4.14
CA ALA A 229 12.21 -7.36 -5.27
C ALA A 229 11.46 -7.13 -6.58
N SER A 230 10.49 -6.20 -6.57
CA SER A 230 9.64 -5.75 -7.70
C SER A 230 8.54 -6.72 -8.16
N LYS A 231 8.33 -7.84 -7.48
CA LYS A 231 7.34 -8.85 -7.88
C LYS A 231 6.36 -9.16 -6.77
N VAL A 232 5.14 -9.54 -7.15
CA VAL A 232 4.20 -10.19 -6.25
C VAL A 232 4.70 -11.61 -6.00
N VAL A 233 4.93 -11.96 -4.75
CA VAL A 233 5.39 -13.30 -4.35
C VAL A 233 4.30 -14.13 -3.68
N GLU A 234 3.32 -13.47 -3.06
CA GLU A 234 2.14 -14.11 -2.52
C GLU A 234 0.95 -13.16 -2.56
N ARG A 235 -0.27 -13.65 -2.79
CA ARG A 235 -1.54 -12.93 -2.70
C ARG A 235 -2.59 -13.85 -2.10
N ALA A 236 -3.31 -13.39 -1.10
CA ALA A 236 -4.45 -14.11 -0.53
C ALA A 236 -5.32 -13.14 0.29
N THR A 237 -6.41 -13.64 0.88
CA THR A 237 -7.14 -12.92 1.92
C THR A 237 -6.22 -12.69 3.13
N VAL A 238 -6.52 -11.68 3.93
CA VAL A 238 -5.75 -11.41 5.15
C VAL A 238 -5.70 -12.65 6.05
N ASP A 239 -6.82 -13.34 6.24
CA ASP A 239 -6.90 -14.54 7.06
C ASP A 239 -5.97 -15.66 6.57
N GLU A 240 -5.86 -15.86 5.26
CA GLU A 240 -4.97 -16.88 4.69
C GLU A 240 -3.49 -16.51 4.79
N ILE A 241 -3.13 -15.23 4.58
CA ILE A 241 -1.75 -14.78 4.77
C ILE A 241 -1.29 -15.01 6.21
N PHE A 242 -2.16 -14.77 7.20
CA PHE A 242 -1.79 -14.93 8.61
C PHE A 242 -1.94 -16.37 9.12
N SER A 243 -2.89 -17.15 8.61
CA SER A 243 -3.13 -18.52 9.07
C SER A 243 -2.45 -19.60 8.24
N ARG A 244 -2.20 -19.37 6.95
CA ARG A 244 -1.69 -20.38 6.01
C ARG A 244 -0.75 -19.78 4.96
N PRO A 245 0.28 -19.00 5.33
CA PRO A 245 1.23 -18.42 4.38
C PRO A 245 1.96 -19.51 3.59
N ARG A 246 2.26 -19.29 2.30
CA ARG A 246 2.83 -20.26 1.38
C ARG A 246 4.21 -19.89 0.84
N MET A 247 4.66 -18.68 1.12
CA MET A 247 5.95 -18.19 0.64
C MET A 247 6.94 -18.05 1.80
N PRO A 248 8.16 -18.62 1.72
CA PRO A 248 9.17 -18.48 2.77
C PRO A 248 9.50 -17.04 3.16
N TYR A 249 9.40 -16.09 2.23
CA TYR A 249 9.55 -14.69 2.53
C TYR A 249 8.43 -14.16 3.44
N THR A 250 7.18 -14.55 3.17
CA THR A 250 6.03 -14.19 4.02
C THR A 250 6.19 -14.78 5.42
N TRP A 251 6.73 -16.00 5.54
CA TRP A 251 7.04 -16.57 6.86
C TRP A 251 8.05 -15.72 7.63
N GLY A 252 9.10 -15.25 6.93
CA GLY A 252 10.08 -14.35 7.53
C GLY A 252 9.50 -13.02 7.97
N LEU A 253 8.59 -12.44 7.17
CA LEU A 253 7.89 -11.20 7.53
C LEU A 253 7.01 -11.41 8.78
N LEU A 254 6.22 -12.49 8.81
CA LEU A 254 5.36 -12.82 9.96
C LEU A 254 6.17 -13.11 11.23
N GLY A 255 7.30 -13.82 11.09
CA GLY A 255 8.21 -14.12 12.20
C GLY A 255 8.95 -12.90 12.75
N SER A 256 8.98 -11.79 12.02
CA SER A 256 9.59 -10.53 12.45
C SER A 256 8.62 -9.58 13.16
N LEU A 257 7.35 -9.94 13.31
CA LEU A 257 6.38 -9.13 14.04
C LEU A 257 6.72 -9.10 15.53
N PRO A 258 6.72 -7.91 16.17
CA PRO A 258 6.83 -7.80 17.62
C PRO A 258 5.67 -8.52 18.29
N ARG A 259 5.96 -9.39 19.26
CA ARG A 259 4.97 -10.07 20.07
C ARG A 259 4.79 -9.30 21.37
N LEU A 260 3.55 -9.01 21.73
CA LEU A 260 3.22 -8.29 22.97
C LEU A 260 3.35 -9.19 24.24
N ASP A 261 3.31 -10.52 24.05
CA ASP A 261 3.14 -11.49 25.13
C ASP A 261 4.37 -12.38 25.39
N ALA A 262 5.46 -12.19 24.66
CA ALA A 262 6.67 -12.99 24.84
C ALA A 262 7.89 -12.11 25.13
N ASP A 263 8.62 -12.44 26.20
CA ASP A 263 10.00 -12.00 26.42
C ASP A 263 10.91 -12.69 25.39
N VAL A 264 10.77 -12.31 24.11
CA VAL A 264 11.62 -12.84 23.05
C VAL A 264 12.88 -12.00 22.95
N ASP A 265 13.99 -12.53 23.43
CA ASP A 265 15.32 -11.90 23.36
C ASP A 265 15.77 -11.56 21.92
N ARG A 266 15.10 -12.08 20.88
CA ARG A 266 15.40 -11.77 19.45
C ARG A 266 14.19 -11.96 18.55
N LEU A 267 13.83 -10.91 17.83
CA LEU A 267 12.97 -10.99 16.65
C LEU A 267 13.69 -11.79 15.55
N VAL A 268 12.98 -12.73 14.91
CA VAL A 268 13.52 -13.49 13.78
C VAL A 268 13.57 -12.55 12.56
N GLN A 269 14.74 -12.01 12.29
CA GLN A 269 14.95 -11.18 11.10
C GLN A 269 15.24 -12.04 9.87
N ILE A 270 14.73 -11.61 8.70
CA ILE A 270 15.11 -12.21 7.43
C ILE A 270 16.58 -11.88 7.17
N ALA A 271 17.44 -12.91 7.19
CA ALA A 271 18.88 -12.74 7.03
C ALA A 271 19.26 -12.13 5.67
N GLY A 272 20.32 -11.34 5.64
CA GLY A 272 20.87 -10.72 4.44
C GLY A 272 20.12 -9.45 4.00
N GLN A 273 20.55 -8.89 2.87
CA GLN A 273 19.98 -7.65 2.28
C GLN A 273 19.09 -7.99 1.07
N PRO A 274 18.03 -7.19 0.80
CA PRO A 274 17.29 -7.29 -0.45
C PRO A 274 18.22 -7.13 -1.66
N PRO A 275 17.98 -7.87 -2.76
CA PRO A 275 18.82 -7.79 -3.94
C PRO A 275 18.67 -6.44 -4.65
N SER A 276 19.72 -6.06 -5.39
CA SER A 276 19.66 -4.89 -6.25
C SER A 276 18.62 -5.06 -7.36
N LEU A 277 17.79 -4.07 -7.58
CA LEU A 277 16.82 -4.03 -8.68
C LEU A 277 17.47 -3.66 -10.03
N LEU A 278 18.73 -3.24 -10.02
CA LEU A 278 19.54 -3.04 -11.21
C LEU A 278 19.94 -4.38 -11.84
N THR A 279 20.39 -5.31 -10.98
CA THR A 279 20.84 -6.66 -11.35
C THR A 279 20.13 -7.69 -10.47
N PRO A 280 18.80 -7.89 -10.66
CA PRO A 280 18.09 -8.86 -9.85
C PRO A 280 18.62 -10.28 -10.10
N PRO A 281 18.62 -11.16 -9.08
CA PRO A 281 19.07 -12.53 -9.22
C PRO A 281 18.28 -13.28 -10.31
N ASN A 282 18.96 -14.21 -10.99
CA ASN A 282 18.28 -15.16 -11.86
C ASN A 282 17.38 -16.09 -11.04
N GLY A 283 16.35 -16.66 -11.67
CA GLY A 283 15.41 -17.54 -11.00
C GLY A 283 14.57 -16.84 -9.92
N CYS A 284 14.31 -17.53 -8.82
CA CYS A 284 13.56 -16.98 -7.69
C CYS A 284 14.31 -15.81 -7.06
N ARG A 285 13.74 -14.61 -7.04
CA ARG A 285 14.41 -13.41 -6.51
C ARG A 285 14.74 -13.50 -5.02
N PHE A 286 14.03 -14.34 -4.27
CA PHE A 286 14.30 -14.57 -2.84
C PHE A 286 15.36 -15.64 -2.59
N HIS A 287 15.82 -16.40 -3.60
CA HIS A 287 16.74 -17.53 -3.40
C HIS A 287 18.03 -17.19 -2.62
N PRO A 288 18.63 -15.99 -2.73
CA PRO A 288 19.85 -15.70 -1.98
C PRO A 288 19.66 -15.60 -0.45
N ARG A 289 18.41 -15.39 -0.02
CA ARG A 289 18.03 -15.23 1.40
C ARG A 289 17.13 -16.36 1.91
N CYS A 290 16.72 -17.28 1.01
CA CYS A 290 15.78 -18.35 1.32
C CYS A 290 16.47 -19.50 2.07
N PRO A 291 16.04 -19.85 3.29
CA PRO A 291 16.62 -21.01 4.01
C PRO A 291 16.23 -22.35 3.37
N TYR A 292 15.25 -22.36 2.46
CA TYR A 292 14.76 -23.55 1.75
C TYR A 292 15.18 -23.57 0.28
N VAL A 293 16.29 -22.88 -0.08
CA VAL A 293 16.72 -22.75 -1.47
C VAL A 293 17.06 -24.11 -2.09
N MET A 294 16.53 -24.36 -3.28
CA MET A 294 16.80 -25.53 -4.12
C MET A 294 17.57 -25.11 -5.39
N ASN A 295 18.17 -26.09 -6.11
CA ASN A 295 18.90 -25.79 -7.35
C ASN A 295 18.03 -25.07 -8.38
N ILE A 296 16.79 -25.52 -8.57
CA ILE A 296 15.83 -24.90 -9.50
C ILE A 296 15.57 -23.41 -9.15
N CYS A 297 15.60 -23.03 -7.88
CA CYS A 297 15.40 -21.64 -7.47
C CYS A 297 16.48 -20.68 -7.99
N ARG A 298 17.64 -21.19 -8.39
CA ARG A 298 18.77 -20.40 -8.90
C ARG A 298 18.68 -20.14 -10.41
N THR A 299 17.94 -20.96 -11.13
CA THR A 299 17.88 -20.97 -12.60
C THR A 299 16.53 -20.61 -13.14
N GLU A 300 15.45 -20.99 -12.45
CA GLU A 300 14.08 -20.79 -12.93
C GLU A 300 13.30 -19.86 -12.00
N GLU A 301 12.63 -18.85 -12.60
CA GLU A 301 11.71 -17.99 -11.88
C GLU A 301 10.39 -18.73 -11.66
N PRO A 302 9.93 -18.92 -10.39
CA PRO A 302 8.64 -19.55 -10.14
C PRO A 302 7.51 -18.64 -10.65
N ARG A 303 6.49 -19.22 -11.25
CA ARG A 303 5.28 -18.50 -11.67
C ARG A 303 4.41 -18.19 -10.45
N LEU A 304 3.70 -17.07 -10.49
CA LEU A 304 2.62 -16.81 -9.54
C LEU A 304 1.47 -17.77 -9.89
N ALA A 305 1.24 -18.76 -9.07
CA ALA A 305 0.30 -19.85 -9.34
C ALA A 305 -0.68 -20.05 -8.18
N PRO A 306 -1.91 -20.54 -8.46
CA PRO A 306 -2.87 -20.85 -7.41
C PRO A 306 -2.34 -21.91 -6.45
N VAL A 307 -2.70 -21.74 -5.17
CA VAL A 307 -2.47 -22.76 -4.14
C VAL A 307 -3.57 -23.83 -4.27
N PRO A 308 -3.23 -25.11 -4.38
CA PRO A 308 -4.23 -26.17 -4.47
C PRO A 308 -5.18 -26.18 -3.29
N GLY A 309 -6.50 -26.17 -3.58
CA GLY A 309 -7.55 -26.20 -2.57
C GLY A 309 -7.80 -24.89 -1.80
N ALA A 310 -7.17 -23.77 -2.22
CA ALA A 310 -7.42 -22.45 -1.67
C ALA A 310 -7.90 -21.51 -2.79
N ASP A 311 -9.09 -20.92 -2.63
CA ASP A 311 -9.66 -20.01 -3.62
C ASP A 311 -8.96 -18.63 -3.52
N GLY A 312 -8.49 -18.11 -4.65
CA GLY A 312 -7.85 -16.79 -4.72
C GLY A 312 -6.44 -16.69 -4.11
N HIS A 313 -5.94 -17.75 -3.43
CA HIS A 313 -4.59 -17.75 -2.88
C HIS A 313 -3.55 -18.06 -3.97
N LEU A 314 -2.69 -17.12 -4.27
CA LEU A 314 -1.62 -17.24 -5.26
C LEU A 314 -0.25 -17.19 -4.57
N GLN A 315 0.71 -17.99 -5.06
CA GLN A 315 2.05 -18.03 -4.49
C GLN A 315 3.12 -18.21 -5.58
N ARG A 316 4.33 -17.73 -5.33
CA ARG A 316 5.48 -17.77 -6.24
C ARG A 316 6.65 -18.51 -5.59
N CYS A 317 6.55 -19.84 -5.49
CA CYS A 317 7.56 -20.67 -4.84
C CYS A 317 7.63 -22.08 -5.46
N HIS A 318 8.82 -22.64 -5.60
CA HIS A 318 9.05 -24.00 -6.11
C HIS A 318 8.92 -25.10 -5.05
N LEU A 319 8.84 -24.76 -3.75
CA LEU A 319 8.62 -25.77 -2.70
C LEU A 319 7.33 -26.55 -2.96
N ASP A 320 7.33 -27.82 -2.60
CA ASP A 320 6.11 -28.64 -2.60
C ASP A 320 5.13 -28.19 -1.50
N GLU A 321 3.85 -28.52 -1.70
CA GLU A 321 2.79 -28.06 -0.82
C GLU A 321 2.86 -28.69 0.58
N GLU A 322 3.36 -29.93 0.72
CA GLU A 322 3.52 -30.59 2.01
C GLU A 322 4.57 -29.86 2.87
N THR A 323 5.70 -29.52 2.28
CA THR A 323 6.74 -28.72 2.94
C THR A 323 6.22 -27.36 3.35
N LYS A 324 5.49 -26.65 2.46
CA LYS A 324 4.90 -25.33 2.77
C LYS A 324 3.92 -25.41 3.94
N GLN A 325 3.01 -26.40 3.95
CA GLN A 325 2.06 -26.60 5.03
C GLN A 325 2.72 -26.88 6.35
N ARG A 326 3.73 -27.79 6.36
CA ARG A 326 4.48 -28.14 7.55
C ARG A 326 5.24 -26.96 8.15
N GLU A 327 5.93 -26.18 7.33
CA GLU A 327 6.72 -25.05 7.80
C GLU A 327 5.82 -23.87 8.25
N ALA A 328 4.72 -23.61 7.54
CA ALA A 328 3.73 -22.65 7.98
C ALA A 328 3.10 -23.06 9.34
N ALA A 329 2.76 -24.33 9.51
CA ALA A 329 2.22 -24.85 10.77
C ALA A 329 3.21 -24.69 11.94
N LYS A 330 4.52 -24.94 11.71
CA LYS A 330 5.56 -24.71 12.72
C LYS A 330 5.64 -23.24 13.15
N LEU A 331 5.60 -22.32 12.19
CA LEU A 331 5.59 -20.88 12.46
C LEU A 331 4.40 -20.50 13.35
N LEU A 332 3.21 -20.98 12.98
CA LEU A 332 1.98 -20.70 13.72
C LEU A 332 1.97 -21.36 15.11
N ALA A 333 2.45 -22.62 15.23
CA ALA A 333 2.57 -23.30 16.52
C ALA A 333 3.55 -22.57 17.45
N ALA A 334 4.68 -22.08 16.94
CA ALA A 334 5.59 -21.23 17.67
C ALA A 334 4.94 -19.90 18.11
N THR A 335 4.00 -19.39 17.28
CA THR A 335 3.24 -18.18 17.60
C THR A 335 2.19 -18.43 18.70
N LEU A 336 1.60 -19.64 18.78
CA LEU A 336 0.57 -20.00 19.77
C LEU A 336 1.16 -20.58 21.07
N ALA A 337 2.28 -21.31 21.01
CA ALA A 337 2.92 -21.92 22.17
C ALA A 337 3.48 -20.86 23.15
N ASP A 338 3.86 -19.69 22.62
CA ASP A 338 4.36 -18.58 23.43
C ASP A 338 3.22 -17.68 23.97
N ALA A 339 1.97 -17.98 23.60
CA ALA A 339 0.76 -17.25 24.06
C ALA A 339 0.04 -17.96 25.25
N SER A 340 0.54 -19.14 25.69
CA SER A 340 0.01 -19.93 26.80
C SER A 340 0.96 -19.91 28.00
#